data_6518b20f5714982803925fe0b159ce5e
#
_entry.id   6518b20f5714982803925fe0b159ce5e
#
_cell.length_a   1.000
_cell.length_b   1.000
_cell.length_c   1.000
_cell.angle_alpha   90.00
_cell.angle_beta   90.00
_cell.angle_gamma   90.00
#
_symmetry.space_group_name_H-M   'P 1'
#
loop_
_entity.id
_entity.type
_entity.pdbx_description
1 polymer ?
#
loop_
_entity_poly.entity_id
_entity_poly.type
_entity_poly.pdbx_seq_one_letter_code
_entity_poly.pdbx_strand_id
1 'polypeptide(L)'
;DDPGLPGAWDMLDPQPSVEEYRRYASLRVEILNHALEGIPVNRVRYHICWGSWHGPHTTDFPLRDIVDVMLRVNAQTYLIEAGNVRHEHEFKVWRDVKLPAGKILIPGVVSHSTDLVEHPELVADRIVAFADIVGRENVIAGTDCGLGGRVHPQIAWAKLRALRDGAAIASKKLWS
;
A
#
# COMPACT_ATOMS: atom_id res chain seq x y z
N ASP A 1 0.07 11.38 0.37
CA ASP A 1 -1.05 10.50 0.68
C ASP A 1 -2.20 10.80 -0.27
N ASP A 2 -2.70 9.79 -0.97
CA ASP A 2 -3.76 9.97 -1.97
C ASP A 2 -4.83 8.87 -1.85
N PRO A 3 -5.69 8.92 -0.82
CA PRO A 3 -6.80 8.00 -0.70
C PRO A 3 -7.83 8.18 -1.83
N GLY A 4 -7.81 9.33 -2.50
CA GLY A 4 -8.70 9.60 -3.63
C GLY A 4 -8.33 8.87 -4.92
N LEU A 5 -7.11 8.31 -5.02
CA LEU A 5 -6.76 7.57 -6.24
C LEU A 5 -7.57 6.28 -6.38
N PRO A 6 -7.60 5.35 -5.38
CA PRO A 6 -8.51 4.22 -5.42
C PRO A 6 -9.89 4.51 -4.81
N GLY A 7 -9.97 5.32 -3.76
CA GLY A 7 -11.20 5.48 -2.96
C GLY A 7 -12.25 6.42 -3.54
N ALA A 8 -11.91 7.28 -4.50
CA ALA A 8 -12.92 8.13 -5.14
C ALA A 8 -13.91 7.33 -6.01
N TRP A 9 -13.58 6.08 -6.36
CA TRP A 9 -14.47 5.17 -7.08
C TRP A 9 -15.84 5.04 -6.41
N ASP A 10 -15.86 4.79 -5.11
CA ASP A 10 -17.09 4.62 -4.34
C ASP A 10 -17.86 5.92 -4.07
N MET A 11 -17.25 7.07 -4.39
CA MET A 11 -17.83 8.39 -4.13
C MET A 11 -18.51 9.00 -5.37
N LEU A 12 -18.37 8.36 -6.53
CA LEU A 12 -18.93 8.86 -7.79
C LEU A 12 -20.32 8.27 -8.05
N ASP A 13 -21.28 9.17 -8.33
CA ASP A 13 -22.64 8.82 -8.71
C ASP A 13 -23.05 9.66 -9.93
N PRO A 14 -23.45 9.05 -11.06
CA PRO A 14 -23.41 7.59 -11.32
C PRO A 14 -21.99 7.04 -11.34
N GLN A 15 -21.84 5.77 -10.95
CA GLN A 15 -20.56 5.09 -10.96
C GLN A 15 -20.01 5.01 -12.40
N PRO A 16 -18.78 5.48 -12.67
CA PRO A 16 -18.21 5.47 -14.02
C PRO A 16 -17.83 4.05 -14.45
N SER A 17 -17.56 3.85 -15.72
CA SER A 17 -16.85 2.66 -16.17
C SER A 17 -15.41 2.65 -15.65
N VAL A 18 -14.79 1.45 -15.58
CA VAL A 18 -13.38 1.30 -15.19
C VAL A 18 -12.47 2.19 -16.06
N GLU A 19 -12.75 2.27 -17.36
CA GLU A 19 -11.95 3.07 -18.28
C GLU A 19 -12.08 4.58 -18.00
N GLU A 20 -13.28 5.06 -17.72
CA GLU A 20 -13.49 6.46 -17.33
C GLU A 20 -12.80 6.81 -16.02
N TYR A 21 -12.89 5.91 -15.05
CA TYR A 21 -12.20 6.09 -13.79
C TYR A 21 -10.68 6.11 -13.96
N ARG A 22 -10.11 5.22 -14.78
CA ARG A 22 -8.68 5.22 -15.08
C ARG A 22 -8.21 6.51 -15.77
N ARG A 23 -9.06 7.12 -16.63
CA ARG A 23 -8.77 8.45 -17.20
C ARG A 23 -8.72 9.54 -16.12
N TYR A 24 -9.68 9.53 -15.22
CA TYR A 24 -9.70 10.43 -14.05
C TYR A 24 -8.45 10.23 -13.17
N ALA A 25 -8.12 8.99 -12.83
CA ALA A 25 -6.93 8.66 -12.04
C ALA A 25 -5.63 9.09 -12.73
N SER A 26 -5.55 8.92 -14.06
CA SER A 26 -4.41 9.37 -14.85
C SER A 26 -4.21 10.88 -14.79
N LEU A 27 -5.29 11.67 -14.91
CA LEU A 27 -5.23 13.12 -14.76
C LEU A 27 -4.75 13.54 -13.37
N ARG A 28 -5.20 12.87 -12.31
CA ARG A 28 -4.72 13.13 -10.94
C ARG A 28 -3.21 12.91 -10.82
N VAL A 29 -2.71 11.82 -11.42
CA VAL A 29 -1.27 11.53 -11.43
C VAL A 29 -0.48 12.59 -12.19
N GLU A 30 -1.00 13.08 -13.32
CA GLU A 30 -0.37 14.17 -14.09
C GLU A 30 -0.30 15.47 -13.27
N ILE A 31 -1.37 15.85 -12.59
CA ILE A 31 -1.41 17.01 -11.70
C ILE A 31 -0.42 16.85 -10.54
N LEU A 32 -0.38 15.67 -9.92
CA LEU A 32 0.57 15.39 -8.84
C LEU A 32 2.01 15.46 -9.34
N ASN A 33 2.32 14.89 -10.49
CA ASN A 33 3.65 14.93 -11.07
C ASN A 33 4.10 16.35 -11.41
N HIS A 34 3.18 17.19 -11.89
CA HIS A 34 3.46 18.62 -12.08
C HIS A 34 3.79 19.31 -10.74
N ALA A 35 3.05 19.03 -9.68
CA ALA A 35 3.33 19.55 -8.35
C ALA A 35 4.65 19.03 -7.75
N LEU A 36 5.15 17.88 -8.20
CA LEU A 36 6.41 17.27 -7.76
C LEU A 36 7.63 17.72 -8.61
N GLU A 37 7.44 18.59 -9.61
CA GLU A 37 8.55 19.09 -10.43
C GLU A 37 9.64 19.74 -9.56
N GLY A 38 10.90 19.37 -9.86
CA GLY A 38 12.07 19.84 -9.11
C GLY A 38 12.32 19.11 -7.78
N ILE A 39 11.44 18.21 -7.35
CA ILE A 39 11.66 17.40 -6.15
C ILE A 39 12.33 16.08 -6.57
N PRO A 40 13.52 15.73 -6.01
CA PRO A 40 14.17 14.47 -6.32
C PRO A 40 13.28 13.28 -5.93
N VAL A 41 13.11 12.30 -6.84
CA VAL A 41 12.19 11.16 -6.65
C VAL A 41 12.50 10.34 -5.39
N ASN A 42 13.78 10.28 -4.97
CA ASN A 42 14.20 9.58 -3.76
C ASN A 42 13.75 10.27 -2.45
N ARG A 43 13.18 11.45 -2.55
CA ARG A 43 12.59 12.18 -1.42
C ARG A 43 11.07 12.06 -1.38
N VAL A 44 10.47 11.38 -2.36
CA VAL A 44 9.02 11.23 -2.48
C VAL A 44 8.63 9.80 -2.13
N ARG A 45 7.74 9.67 -1.16
CA ARG A 45 7.00 8.44 -0.84
C ARG A 45 5.53 8.69 -1.15
N TYR A 46 4.97 7.84 -1.97
CA TYR A 46 3.57 7.94 -2.39
C TYR A 46 2.76 6.85 -1.73
N HIS A 47 1.68 7.23 -1.04
CA HIS A 47 0.78 6.30 -0.38
C HIS A 47 -0.60 6.37 -1.02
N ILE A 48 -1.16 5.20 -1.33
CA ILE A 48 -2.57 5.03 -1.64
C ILE A 48 -3.24 4.13 -0.61
N CYS A 49 -4.47 4.45 -0.28
CA CYS A 49 -5.36 3.59 0.51
C CYS A 49 -6.80 3.75 0.01
N TRP A 50 -7.65 2.81 0.37
CA TRP A 50 -9.07 2.83 -0.01
C TRP A 50 -9.96 3.56 1.00
N GLY A 51 -9.35 4.41 1.84
CA GLY A 51 -10.02 5.07 2.95
C GLY A 51 -10.00 4.23 4.22
N SER A 52 -10.16 4.89 5.34
CA SER A 52 -9.99 4.27 6.66
C SER A 52 -11.26 4.30 7.51
N TRP A 53 -12.43 4.43 6.90
CA TRP A 53 -13.69 4.34 7.63
C TRP A 53 -14.07 2.88 7.94
N HIS A 54 -14.78 2.65 9.03
CA HIS A 54 -15.21 1.32 9.44
C HIS A 54 -16.57 1.01 8.84
N GLY A 55 -16.60 0.74 7.57
CA GLY A 55 -17.81 0.35 6.84
C GLY A 55 -17.58 -0.85 5.93
N PRO A 56 -18.63 -1.35 5.28
CA PRO A 56 -18.52 -2.48 4.36
C PRO A 56 -17.85 -2.03 3.06
N HIS A 57 -16.56 -2.21 2.97
CA HIS A 57 -15.79 -2.01 1.74
C HIS A 57 -15.96 -3.19 0.78
N THR A 58 -17.11 -3.30 0.13
CA THR A 58 -17.43 -4.41 -0.77
C THR A 58 -17.25 -4.07 -2.24
N THR A 59 -17.04 -2.79 -2.54
CA THR A 59 -16.94 -2.24 -3.91
C THR A 59 -15.61 -1.53 -4.16
N ASP A 60 -14.61 -1.74 -3.32
CA ASP A 60 -13.28 -1.15 -3.46
C ASP A 60 -12.70 -1.40 -4.87
N PHE A 61 -12.15 -0.35 -5.48
CA PHE A 61 -11.54 -0.44 -6.82
C PHE A 61 -10.32 -1.36 -6.78
N PRO A 62 -10.25 -2.43 -7.59
CA PRO A 62 -9.18 -3.41 -7.49
C PRO A 62 -7.79 -2.81 -7.78
N LEU A 63 -6.77 -3.20 -6.99
CA LEU A 63 -5.39 -2.76 -7.22
C LEU A 63 -4.92 -3.06 -8.64
N ARG A 64 -5.28 -4.22 -9.21
CA ARG A 64 -4.91 -4.62 -10.57
C ARG A 64 -5.32 -3.61 -11.64
N ASP A 65 -6.41 -2.87 -11.39
CA ASP A 65 -7.00 -1.94 -12.35
C ASP A 65 -6.43 -0.52 -12.22
N ILE A 66 -5.57 -0.25 -11.20
CA ILE A 66 -5.02 1.08 -10.92
C ILE A 66 -3.50 1.09 -10.73
N VAL A 67 -2.86 -0.05 -10.52
CA VAL A 67 -1.45 -0.15 -10.14
C VAL A 67 -0.50 0.46 -11.18
N ASP A 68 -0.77 0.29 -12.46
CA ASP A 68 0.02 0.87 -13.54
C ASP A 68 -0.08 2.40 -13.57
N VAL A 69 -1.25 2.95 -13.25
CA VAL A 69 -1.46 4.40 -13.10
C VAL A 69 -0.73 4.91 -11.86
N MET A 70 -0.85 4.23 -10.73
CA MET A 70 -0.12 4.53 -9.50
C MET A 70 1.40 4.59 -9.72
N LEU A 71 1.95 3.62 -10.45
CA LEU A 71 3.40 3.52 -10.71
C LEU A 71 3.95 4.64 -11.62
N ARG A 72 3.09 5.45 -12.24
CA ARG A 72 3.47 6.64 -13.02
C ARG A 72 3.76 7.86 -12.16
N VAL A 73 3.43 7.84 -10.87
CA VAL A 73 3.77 8.94 -9.94
C VAL A 73 5.30 9.04 -9.82
N ASN A 74 5.82 10.26 -9.86
CA ASN A 74 7.25 10.57 -9.72
C ASN A 74 7.71 10.40 -8.26
N ALA A 75 7.65 9.17 -7.77
CA ALA A 75 8.11 8.76 -6.45
C ALA A 75 9.08 7.59 -6.55
N GLN A 76 10.00 7.46 -5.61
CA GLN A 76 10.82 6.26 -5.50
C GLN A 76 10.07 5.13 -4.79
N THR A 77 9.22 5.48 -3.85
CA THR A 77 8.62 4.51 -2.92
C THR A 77 7.10 4.60 -2.96
N TYR A 78 6.45 3.44 -3.04
CA TYR A 78 5.00 3.32 -3.06
C TYR A 78 4.52 2.52 -1.86
N LEU A 79 3.57 3.08 -1.12
CA LEU A 79 2.92 2.46 0.02
C LEU A 79 1.51 2.03 -0.40
N ILE A 80 1.16 0.77 -0.08
CA ILE A 80 -0.15 0.19 -0.41
C ILE A 80 -0.70 -0.59 0.77
N GLU A 81 -2.02 -0.70 0.88
CA GLU A 81 -2.65 -1.62 1.81
C GLU A 81 -2.43 -3.08 1.37
N ALA A 82 -2.00 -3.93 2.28
CA ALA A 82 -1.80 -5.35 2.03
C ALA A 82 -1.88 -6.24 3.29
N GLY A 83 -2.14 -5.67 4.47
CA GLY A 83 -2.22 -6.39 5.74
C GLY A 83 -3.65 -6.60 6.24
N ASN A 84 -4.65 -5.95 5.65
CA ASN A 84 -6.04 -6.13 6.02
C ASN A 84 -6.75 -7.14 5.12
N VAL A 85 -7.82 -7.72 5.61
CA VAL A 85 -8.57 -8.80 4.94
C VAL A 85 -9.17 -8.41 3.59
N ARG A 86 -9.33 -7.11 3.30
CA ARG A 86 -9.88 -6.62 2.03
C ARG A 86 -8.85 -6.67 0.90
N HIS A 87 -7.59 -6.37 1.20
CA HIS A 87 -6.52 -6.16 0.21
C HIS A 87 -5.37 -7.16 0.32
N GLU A 88 -5.29 -7.97 1.39
CA GLU A 88 -4.20 -8.93 1.57
C GLU A 88 -4.00 -9.87 0.36
N HIS A 89 -5.09 -10.26 -0.30
CA HIS A 89 -5.04 -11.12 -1.47
C HIS A 89 -4.40 -10.47 -2.71
N GLU A 90 -4.31 -9.15 -2.74
CA GLU A 90 -3.83 -8.37 -3.90
C GLU A 90 -2.30 -8.36 -4.03
N PHE A 91 -1.55 -8.95 -3.08
CA PHE A 91 -0.12 -9.17 -3.28
C PHE A 91 0.18 -9.95 -4.57
N LYS A 92 -0.78 -10.75 -5.05
CA LYS A 92 -0.68 -11.54 -6.29
C LYS A 92 -0.59 -10.66 -7.54
N VAL A 93 -1.08 -9.43 -7.50
CA VAL A 93 -1.00 -8.46 -8.61
C VAL A 93 0.46 -8.23 -9.04
N TRP A 94 1.38 -8.24 -8.08
CA TRP A 94 2.81 -8.03 -8.32
C TRP A 94 3.51 -9.20 -9.04
N ARG A 95 2.84 -10.33 -9.22
CA ARG A 95 3.34 -11.43 -10.08
C ARG A 95 3.21 -11.08 -11.56
N ASP A 96 2.19 -10.29 -11.90
CA ASP A 96 1.86 -9.90 -13.28
C ASP A 96 2.36 -8.49 -13.59
N VAL A 97 2.49 -7.64 -12.57
CA VAL A 97 2.94 -6.25 -12.70
C VAL A 97 4.38 -6.13 -12.19
N LYS A 98 5.29 -5.80 -13.10
CA LYS A 98 6.69 -5.60 -12.75
C LYS A 98 6.88 -4.25 -12.04
N LEU A 99 7.47 -4.28 -10.85
CA LEU A 99 7.93 -3.06 -10.18
C LEU A 99 9.05 -2.41 -11.02
N PRO A 100 8.94 -1.13 -11.42
CA PRO A 100 9.96 -0.50 -12.24
C PRO A 100 11.32 -0.42 -11.52
N ALA A 101 12.42 -0.49 -12.29
CA ALA A 101 13.77 -0.47 -11.73
C ALA A 101 14.02 0.76 -10.85
N GLY A 102 14.65 0.56 -9.70
CA GLY A 102 14.94 1.60 -8.71
C GLY A 102 13.75 2.06 -7.87
N LYS A 103 12.58 1.45 -8.05
CA LYS A 103 11.41 1.68 -7.20
C LYS A 103 11.40 0.73 -6.00
N ILE A 104 10.79 1.18 -4.93
CA ILE A 104 10.65 0.45 -3.66
C ILE A 104 9.17 0.33 -3.33
N LEU A 105 8.74 -0.84 -2.92
CA LEU A 105 7.39 -1.09 -2.43
C LEU A 105 7.38 -1.14 -0.90
N ILE A 106 6.42 -0.45 -0.30
CA ILE A 106 6.11 -0.56 1.13
C ILE A 106 4.72 -1.20 1.27
N PRO A 107 4.63 -2.53 1.27
CA PRO A 107 3.36 -3.15 1.60
C PRO A 107 3.00 -2.91 3.05
N GLY A 108 1.74 -2.59 3.32
CA GLY A 108 1.19 -2.70 4.65
C GLY A 108 1.15 -4.17 5.06
N VAL A 109 1.88 -4.53 6.09
CA VAL A 109 1.90 -5.90 6.64
C VAL A 109 1.27 -5.96 8.02
N VAL A 110 0.86 -4.81 8.51
CA VAL A 110 0.11 -4.60 9.76
C VAL A 110 -1.11 -3.73 9.45
N SER A 111 -2.29 -4.24 9.79
CA SER A 111 -3.56 -3.58 9.50
C SER A 111 -3.85 -2.43 10.46
N HIS A 112 -4.39 -1.34 9.92
CA HIS A 112 -4.93 -0.21 10.69
C HIS A 112 -6.42 -0.37 11.05
N SER A 113 -7.09 -1.36 10.45
CA SER A 113 -8.56 -1.51 10.50
C SER A 113 -9.05 -2.54 11.52
N THR A 114 -8.18 -3.00 12.43
CA THR A 114 -8.54 -3.97 13.47
C THR A 114 -7.71 -3.74 14.73
N ASP A 115 -8.31 -4.03 15.89
CA ASP A 115 -7.64 -4.01 17.20
C ASP A 115 -6.77 -5.26 17.44
N LEU A 116 -6.88 -6.28 16.59
CA LEU A 116 -6.04 -7.46 16.69
C LEU A 116 -4.59 -7.11 16.33
N VAL A 117 -3.67 -7.48 17.20
CA VAL A 117 -2.22 -7.31 16.97
C VAL A 117 -1.71 -8.52 16.21
N GLU A 118 -1.10 -8.29 15.07
CA GLU A 118 -0.51 -9.32 14.23
C GLU A 118 0.62 -10.05 14.95
N HIS A 119 0.70 -11.38 14.79
CA HIS A 119 1.84 -12.14 15.27
C HIS A 119 3.08 -11.81 14.42
N PRO A 120 4.28 -11.62 15.02
CA PRO A 120 5.49 -11.27 14.26
C PRO A 120 5.85 -12.26 13.14
N GLU A 121 5.57 -13.55 13.31
CA GLU A 121 5.79 -14.55 12.25
C GLU A 121 4.87 -14.29 11.04
N LEU A 122 3.60 -13.93 11.27
CA LEU A 122 2.68 -13.56 10.18
C LEU A 122 3.17 -12.32 9.44
N VAL A 123 3.65 -11.32 10.18
CA VAL A 123 4.25 -10.11 9.60
C VAL A 123 5.44 -10.47 8.73
N ALA A 124 6.32 -11.37 9.23
CA ALA A 124 7.49 -11.85 8.48
C ALA A 124 7.09 -12.58 7.20
N ASP A 125 6.10 -13.47 7.26
CA ASP A 125 5.63 -14.22 6.09
C ASP A 125 5.06 -13.31 5.01
N ARG A 126 4.32 -12.26 5.40
CA ARG A 126 3.83 -11.23 4.48
C ARG A 126 4.99 -10.48 3.80
N ILE A 127 6.01 -10.09 4.55
CA ILE A 127 7.21 -9.41 3.99
C ILE A 127 7.92 -10.31 2.99
N VAL A 128 8.16 -11.58 3.36
CA VAL A 128 8.84 -12.56 2.49
C VAL A 128 8.05 -12.78 1.20
N ALA A 129 6.71 -12.91 1.29
CA ALA A 129 5.87 -13.07 0.10
C ALA A 129 6.01 -11.93 -0.92
N PHE A 130 6.16 -10.68 -0.47
CA PHE A 130 6.47 -9.56 -1.36
C PHE A 130 7.90 -9.60 -1.86
N ALA A 131 8.87 -9.88 -0.98
CA ALA A 131 10.29 -9.94 -1.34
C ALA A 131 10.57 -11.00 -2.42
N ASP A 132 9.89 -12.14 -2.36
CA ASP A 132 10.00 -13.22 -3.35
C ASP A 132 9.50 -12.79 -4.75
N ILE A 133 8.59 -11.81 -4.81
CA ILE A 133 8.02 -11.35 -6.07
C ILE A 133 8.80 -10.15 -6.64
N VAL A 134 9.04 -9.12 -5.81
CA VAL A 134 9.61 -7.85 -6.30
C VAL A 134 11.10 -7.69 -6.00
N GLY A 135 11.71 -8.65 -5.34
CA GLY A 135 13.11 -8.63 -4.89
C GLY A 135 13.24 -8.07 -3.46
N ARG A 136 14.05 -8.73 -2.65
CA ARG A 136 14.25 -8.38 -1.23
C ARG A 136 14.81 -6.98 -1.01
N GLU A 137 15.57 -6.47 -1.97
CA GLU A 137 16.14 -5.13 -1.96
C GLU A 137 15.08 -4.03 -2.16
N ASN A 138 13.92 -4.40 -2.70
CA ASN A 138 12.88 -3.48 -3.13
C ASN A 138 11.67 -3.46 -2.17
N VAL A 139 11.78 -4.06 -0.96
CA VAL A 139 10.69 -4.12 0.02
C VAL A 139 11.08 -3.45 1.33
N ILE A 140 10.21 -2.59 1.83
CA ILE A 140 10.26 -2.06 3.19
C ILE A 140 8.92 -2.38 3.87
N ALA A 141 8.96 -2.93 5.09
CA ALA A 141 7.73 -3.23 5.83
C ALA A 141 7.05 -1.97 6.34
N GLY A 142 5.73 -1.88 6.21
CA GLY A 142 4.92 -0.76 6.69
C GLY A 142 3.61 -1.18 7.33
N THR A 143 2.83 -0.20 7.77
CA THR A 143 1.42 -0.35 8.13
C THR A 143 0.55 -0.03 6.91
N ASP A 144 -0.65 -0.60 6.83
CA ASP A 144 -1.58 -0.32 5.73
C ASP A 144 -1.85 1.19 5.59
N CYS A 145 -2.09 1.84 6.69
CA CYS A 145 -2.33 3.29 6.80
C CYS A 145 -1.93 3.76 8.20
N GLY A 146 -2.14 5.02 8.53
CA GLY A 146 -1.89 5.57 9.85
C GLY A 146 -2.71 4.87 10.95
N LEU A 147 -2.07 4.52 12.05
CA LEU A 147 -2.71 3.90 13.22
C LEU A 147 -3.37 4.93 14.15
N GLY A 148 -2.92 6.19 14.10
CA GLY A 148 -3.41 7.25 14.98
C GLY A 148 -4.90 7.55 14.77
N GLY A 149 -5.69 7.57 15.84
CA GLY A 149 -7.12 7.78 15.79
C GLY A 149 -7.94 6.60 15.26
N ARG A 150 -7.29 5.49 14.90
CA ARG A 150 -7.94 4.27 14.38
C ARG A 150 -8.05 3.17 15.42
N VAL A 151 -6.97 2.96 16.15
CA VAL A 151 -6.88 1.99 17.25
C VAL A 151 -6.43 2.68 18.52
N HIS A 152 -6.70 2.07 19.68
CA HIS A 152 -6.21 2.61 20.95
C HIS A 152 -4.67 2.74 20.93
N PRO A 153 -4.08 3.80 21.52
CA PRO A 153 -2.62 4.02 21.48
C PRO A 153 -1.78 2.83 21.92
N GLN A 154 -2.21 2.10 22.96
CA GLN A 154 -1.50 0.89 23.42
C GLN A 154 -1.52 -0.22 22.36
N ILE A 155 -2.63 -0.37 21.62
CA ILE A 155 -2.73 -1.31 20.50
C ILE A 155 -1.83 -0.85 19.34
N ALA A 156 -1.83 0.45 19.00
CA ALA A 156 -0.95 1.00 17.98
C ALA A 156 0.53 0.69 18.29
N TRP A 157 0.97 0.92 19.53
CA TRP A 157 2.33 0.59 19.94
C TRP A 157 2.63 -0.91 19.91
N ALA A 158 1.64 -1.76 20.26
CA ALA A 158 1.81 -3.21 20.16
C ALA A 158 1.96 -3.66 18.70
N LYS A 159 1.15 -3.10 17.77
CA LYS A 159 1.25 -3.33 16.33
C LYS A 159 2.60 -2.89 15.76
N LEU A 160 3.12 -1.73 16.16
CA LEU A 160 4.45 -1.27 15.74
C LEU A 160 5.58 -2.16 16.26
N ARG A 161 5.43 -2.73 17.47
CA ARG A 161 6.38 -3.74 17.97
C ARG A 161 6.31 -5.03 17.15
N ALA A 162 5.10 -5.50 16.83
CA ALA A 162 4.92 -6.68 15.97
C ALA A 162 5.53 -6.45 14.57
N LEU A 163 5.36 -5.25 14.01
CA LEU A 163 5.99 -4.86 12.74
C LEU A 163 7.52 -4.93 12.83
N ARG A 164 8.12 -4.34 13.87
CA ARG A 164 9.57 -4.38 14.11
C ARG A 164 10.09 -5.81 14.22
N ASP A 165 9.43 -6.62 15.04
CA ASP A 165 9.87 -7.98 15.33
C ASP A 165 9.71 -8.88 14.09
N GLY A 166 8.61 -8.74 13.36
CA GLY A 166 8.40 -9.43 12.09
C GLY A 166 9.38 -9.02 11.00
N ALA A 167 9.71 -7.73 10.90
CA ALA A 167 10.74 -7.25 9.97
C ALA A 167 12.12 -7.82 10.31
N ALA A 168 12.46 -7.96 11.59
CA ALA A 168 13.71 -8.59 12.01
C ALA A 168 13.78 -10.08 11.64
N ILE A 169 12.66 -10.82 11.81
CA ILE A 169 12.54 -12.22 11.39
C ILE A 169 12.70 -12.33 9.86
N ALA A 170 11.96 -11.52 9.10
CA ALA A 170 12.03 -11.53 7.64
C ALA A 170 13.44 -11.19 7.13
N SER A 171 14.08 -10.16 7.70
CA SER A 171 15.45 -9.78 7.33
C SER A 171 16.43 -10.94 7.56
N LYS A 172 16.31 -11.65 8.68
CA LYS A 172 17.15 -12.81 8.93
C LYS A 172 16.91 -13.93 7.91
N LYS A 173 15.64 -14.18 7.52
CA LYS A 173 15.29 -15.19 6.49
C LYS A 173 15.83 -14.81 5.10
N LEU A 174 15.79 -13.53 4.73
CA LEU A 174 16.09 -13.06 3.38
C LEU A 174 17.59 -12.77 3.16
N TRP A 175 18.36 -12.51 4.21
CA TRP A 175 19.75 -12.07 4.11
C TRP A 175 20.77 -13.04 4.77
N SER A 176 20.27 -14.23 5.23
CA SER A 176 21.14 -15.32 5.75
C SER A 176 21.80 -16.12 4.63
#